data_531425f55dbe97c01338a601fd816060
#
_entry.id   531425f55dbe97c01338a601fd816060
#
_cell.length_a   1.000
_cell.length_b   1.000
_cell.length_c   1.000
_cell.angle_alpha   90.00
_cell.angle_beta   90.00
_cell.angle_gamma   90.00
#
_symmetry.space_group_name_H-M   'P 1'
#
loop_
_entity.id
_entity.type
_entity.pdbx_description
1 polymer ?
#
loop_
_entity_poly.entity_id
_entity_poly.type
_entity_poly.pdbx_seq_one_letter_code
_entity_poly.pdbx_strand_id
1 'polypeptide(L)'
;MKSIRLIQGNDIKTADRGGATNGVAEISWAIGDNEGAALPCGFGAWDEAACEPKTLGYDEVILVLEGTFGVASTDGERVEGRAGDVIELTKGTTVKYFGSKAKLFFVTN
;
A
#
# COMPACT_ATOMS: atom_id res chain seq x y z
N MET A 1 -23.61 -15.07 3.93
CA MET A 1 -22.20 -14.72 3.64
C MET A 1 -21.47 -15.93 3.09
N LYS A 2 -20.70 -15.76 2.05
CA LYS A 2 -19.90 -16.84 1.50
C LYS A 2 -18.64 -17.01 2.33
N SER A 3 -18.29 -18.27 2.62
CA SER A 3 -17.06 -18.60 3.33
C SER A 3 -15.81 -18.45 2.43
N ILE A 4 -16.01 -18.54 1.12
CA ILE A 4 -14.92 -18.44 0.13
C ILE A 4 -15.41 -17.58 -1.01
N ARG A 5 -14.58 -16.66 -1.47
CA ARG A 5 -14.88 -15.91 -2.69
C ARG A 5 -13.58 -15.62 -3.46
N LEU A 6 -13.72 -15.57 -4.76
CA LEU A 6 -12.63 -15.17 -5.65
C LEU A 6 -12.88 -13.72 -6.09
N ILE A 7 -11.86 -12.90 -5.99
CA ILE A 7 -11.86 -11.57 -6.57
C ILE A 7 -10.94 -11.64 -7.79
N GLN A 8 -11.52 -11.53 -8.99
CA GLN A 8 -10.73 -11.61 -10.21
C GLN A 8 -9.95 -10.31 -10.41
N GLY A 9 -8.70 -10.44 -10.84
CA GLY A 9 -7.85 -9.27 -11.06
C GLY A 9 -8.45 -8.26 -12.03
N ASN A 10 -9.19 -8.73 -13.03
CA ASN A 10 -9.84 -7.85 -14.02
C ASN A 10 -10.94 -6.97 -13.40
N ASP A 11 -11.46 -7.35 -12.24
CA ASP A 11 -12.52 -6.60 -11.57
C ASP A 11 -11.96 -5.58 -10.58
N ILE A 12 -10.66 -5.62 -10.33
CA ILE A 12 -10.00 -4.70 -9.40
C ILE A 12 -9.67 -3.42 -10.15
N LYS A 13 -10.24 -2.31 -9.68
CA LYS A 13 -10.08 -1.02 -10.36
C LYS A 13 -8.98 -0.19 -9.72
N THR A 14 -8.14 0.37 -10.56
CA THR A 14 -7.05 1.25 -10.14
C THR A 14 -7.57 2.67 -10.04
N ALA A 15 -7.14 3.36 -8.99
CA ALA A 15 -7.44 4.77 -8.79
C ALA A 15 -6.19 5.49 -8.30
N ASP A 16 -6.08 6.78 -8.61
CA ASP A 16 -5.02 7.61 -8.05
C ASP A 16 -5.17 7.65 -6.54
N ARG A 17 -4.04 7.55 -5.83
CA ARG A 17 -4.05 7.64 -4.38
C ARG A 17 -4.54 9.01 -3.88
N GLY A 18 -4.32 10.04 -4.67
CA GLY A 18 -4.59 11.42 -4.25
C GLY A 18 -3.43 12.01 -3.46
N GLY A 19 -3.25 13.31 -3.57
CA GLY A 19 -2.18 14.01 -2.86
C GLY A 19 -0.76 13.70 -3.34
N ALA A 20 -0.62 12.92 -4.40
CA ALA A 20 0.68 12.60 -4.98
C ALA A 20 1.10 13.66 -5.97
N THR A 21 2.40 13.98 -5.99
CA THR A 21 2.99 14.89 -6.97
C THR A 21 4.21 14.22 -7.60
N ASN A 22 4.56 14.65 -8.81
CA ASN A 22 5.79 14.26 -9.48
C ASN A 22 5.94 12.74 -9.66
N GLY A 23 4.94 12.08 -10.20
CA GLY A 23 5.03 10.66 -10.45
C GLY A 23 3.70 9.97 -10.31
N VAL A 24 3.77 8.66 -10.15
CA VAL A 24 2.59 7.80 -10.08
C VAL A 24 2.44 7.23 -8.67
N ALA A 25 1.24 7.35 -8.10
CA ALA A 25 0.85 6.66 -6.88
C ALA A 25 -0.59 6.21 -7.06
N GLU A 26 -0.78 4.90 -7.20
CA GLU A 26 -2.08 4.32 -7.49
C GLU A 26 -2.40 3.21 -6.50
N ILE A 27 -3.68 3.09 -6.17
CA ILE A 27 -4.19 2.06 -5.25
C ILE A 27 -5.33 1.33 -5.94
N SER A 28 -5.33 0.01 -5.82
CA SER A 28 -6.36 -0.86 -6.38
C SER A 28 -6.87 -1.77 -5.27
N TRP A 29 -7.97 -1.41 -4.64
CA TRP A 29 -8.55 -2.22 -3.57
C TRP A 29 -9.16 -3.49 -4.12
N ALA A 30 -8.70 -4.64 -3.65
CA ALA A 30 -9.34 -5.93 -3.91
C ALA A 30 -10.49 -6.15 -2.93
N ILE A 31 -10.23 -5.87 -1.66
CA ILE A 31 -11.25 -5.89 -0.60
C ILE A 31 -11.14 -4.52 0.08
N GLY A 32 -12.18 -3.72 -0.07
CA GLY A 32 -12.16 -2.34 0.41
C GLY A 32 -12.25 -2.26 1.93
N ASP A 33 -11.67 -1.20 2.48
CA ASP A 33 -11.65 -0.97 3.91
C ASP A 33 -13.04 -0.58 4.46
N ASN A 34 -13.96 -0.21 3.58
CA ASN A 34 -15.33 0.15 3.97
C ASN A 34 -16.32 -1.01 3.86
N GLU A 35 -15.87 -2.21 3.55
CA GLU A 35 -16.74 -3.39 3.42
C GLU A 35 -16.98 -4.12 4.74
N GLY A 36 -16.35 -3.68 5.81
CA GLY A 36 -16.44 -4.38 7.09
C GLY A 36 -15.64 -5.68 7.14
N ALA A 37 -14.77 -5.91 6.16
CA ALA A 37 -13.95 -7.09 6.11
C ALA A 37 -12.85 -7.03 7.18
N ALA A 38 -12.47 -8.21 7.70
CA ALA A 38 -11.41 -8.30 8.69
C ALA A 38 -10.03 -7.95 8.10
N LEU A 39 -9.83 -8.21 6.81
CA LEU A 39 -8.55 -8.01 6.14
C LEU A 39 -8.72 -7.25 4.82
N PRO A 40 -8.96 -5.94 4.86
CA PRO A 40 -8.90 -5.14 3.64
C PRO A 40 -7.53 -5.28 2.98
N CYS A 41 -7.50 -5.39 1.66
CA CYS A 41 -6.26 -5.60 0.94
C CYS A 41 -6.36 -5.10 -0.49
N GLY A 42 -5.20 -4.91 -1.11
CA GLY A 42 -5.16 -4.46 -2.48
C GLY A 42 -3.76 -4.38 -3.05
N PHE A 43 -3.66 -3.72 -4.18
CA PHE A 43 -2.41 -3.55 -4.89
C PHE A 43 -2.07 -2.06 -4.96
N GLY A 44 -0.80 -1.76 -5.04
CA GLY A 44 -0.32 -0.41 -5.23
C GLY A 44 0.74 -0.35 -6.33
N ALA A 45 0.83 0.80 -6.96
CA ALA A 45 1.90 1.10 -7.90
C ALA A 45 2.48 2.46 -7.53
N TRP A 46 3.81 2.55 -7.52
CA TRP A 46 4.49 3.75 -7.08
C TRP A 46 5.72 4.00 -7.93
N ASP A 47 5.78 5.18 -8.54
CA ASP A 47 6.95 5.54 -9.34
C ASP A 47 7.28 7.01 -9.15
N GLU A 48 8.29 7.27 -8.34
CA GLU A 48 8.86 8.59 -8.06
C GLU A 48 7.87 9.62 -7.49
N ALA A 49 6.70 9.18 -7.03
CA ALA A 49 5.72 10.11 -6.48
C ALA A 49 6.11 10.57 -5.09
N ALA A 50 5.81 11.83 -4.78
CA ALA A 50 5.91 12.38 -3.45
C ALA A 50 4.49 12.58 -2.90
N CYS A 51 4.28 12.19 -1.65
CA CYS A 51 2.98 12.30 -0.98
C CYS A 51 3.13 12.94 0.38
N GLU A 52 2.05 13.53 0.87
CA GLU A 52 2.01 14.05 2.22
C GLU A 52 2.15 12.92 3.24
N PRO A 53 2.69 13.20 4.42
CA PRO A 53 2.74 12.21 5.49
C PRO A 53 1.35 11.73 5.86
N LYS A 54 1.25 10.47 6.23
CA LYS A 54 0.01 9.85 6.65
C LYS A 54 0.22 9.16 7.99
N THR A 55 -0.67 9.42 8.94
CA THR A 55 -0.70 8.68 10.20
C THR A 55 -1.62 7.48 10.02
N LEU A 56 -1.08 6.30 10.27
CA LEU A 56 -1.81 5.06 10.03
C LEU A 56 -2.86 4.82 11.10
N GLY A 57 -4.09 4.58 10.67
CA GLY A 57 -5.19 4.18 11.55
C GLY A 57 -5.34 2.67 11.67
N TYR A 58 -4.35 1.91 11.22
CA TYR A 58 -4.37 0.45 11.14
C TYR A 58 -2.95 -0.10 11.09
N ASP A 59 -2.79 -1.39 11.34
CA ASP A 59 -1.55 -2.09 11.05
C ASP A 59 -1.55 -2.46 9.56
N GLU A 60 -0.39 -2.48 8.95
CA GLU A 60 -0.26 -2.75 7.52
C GLU A 60 0.92 -3.67 7.25
N VAL A 61 0.72 -4.60 6.31
CA VAL A 61 1.78 -5.44 5.78
C VAL A 61 1.83 -5.21 4.27
N ILE A 62 3.03 -4.97 3.77
CA ILE A 62 3.26 -4.70 2.35
C ILE A 62 4.23 -5.73 1.81
N LEU A 63 3.85 -6.40 0.71
CA LEU A 63 4.73 -7.26 -0.06
C LEU A 63 5.14 -6.52 -1.32
N VAL A 64 6.43 -6.30 -1.49
CA VAL A 64 6.95 -5.67 -2.72
C VAL A 64 6.98 -6.72 -3.82
N LEU A 65 6.32 -6.43 -4.93
CA LEU A 65 6.21 -7.36 -6.07
C LEU A 65 7.22 -7.05 -7.17
N GLU A 66 7.45 -5.76 -7.44
CA GLU A 66 8.39 -5.31 -8.47
C GLU A 66 9.02 -4.00 -8.03
N GLY A 67 10.20 -3.70 -8.56
CA GLY A 67 10.90 -2.46 -8.31
C GLY A 67 11.39 -2.32 -6.87
N THR A 68 11.45 -1.09 -6.39
CA THR A 68 11.81 -0.79 -5.01
C THR A 68 10.73 0.06 -4.38
N PHE A 69 10.35 -0.30 -3.15
CA PHE A 69 9.34 0.46 -2.41
C PHE A 69 9.80 0.65 -0.98
N GLY A 70 9.59 1.83 -0.47
CA GLY A 70 10.06 2.14 0.87
C GLY A 70 9.11 3.01 1.66
N VAL A 71 9.41 3.09 2.93
CA VAL A 71 8.63 3.86 3.90
C VAL A 71 9.59 4.56 4.84
N ALA A 72 9.35 5.83 5.06
CA ALA A 72 10.10 6.63 6.04
C ALA A 72 9.14 7.14 7.11
N SER A 73 9.51 6.98 8.37
CA SER A 73 8.71 7.53 9.46
C SER A 73 9.20 8.94 9.80
N THR A 74 8.34 9.72 10.44
CA THR A 74 8.74 11.05 10.92
C THR A 74 9.73 10.99 12.08
N ASP A 75 9.91 9.80 12.68
CA ASP A 75 10.89 9.56 13.73
C ASP A 75 12.30 9.31 13.19
N GLY A 76 12.48 9.30 11.88
CA GLY A 76 13.77 9.09 11.25
C GLY A 76 14.07 7.66 10.83
N GLU A 77 13.16 6.73 11.03
CA GLU A 77 13.32 5.38 10.53
C GLU A 77 13.04 5.37 9.02
N ARG A 78 13.77 4.55 8.30
CA ARG A 78 13.60 4.43 6.85
C ARG A 78 13.95 3.01 6.42
N VAL A 79 13.07 2.40 5.66
CA VAL A 79 13.30 1.08 5.06
C VAL A 79 12.99 1.14 3.58
N GLU A 80 13.68 0.30 2.81
CA GLU A 80 13.43 0.17 1.40
C GLU A 80 13.54 -1.31 1.03
N GLY A 81 12.49 -1.84 0.41
CA GLY A 81 12.40 -3.24 0.02
C GLY A 81 12.44 -3.42 -1.48
N ARG A 82 12.85 -4.62 -1.89
CA ARG A 82 12.86 -5.09 -3.28
C ARG A 82 11.84 -6.20 -3.43
N ALA A 83 11.64 -6.66 -4.65
CA ALA A 83 10.71 -7.75 -4.94
C ALA A 83 10.93 -8.94 -4.00
N GLY A 84 9.87 -9.37 -3.33
CA GLY A 84 9.91 -10.45 -2.35
C GLY A 84 10.07 -10.00 -0.91
N ASP A 85 10.41 -8.75 -0.66
CA ASP A 85 10.55 -8.23 0.70
C ASP A 85 9.20 -7.83 1.29
N VAL A 86 9.08 -7.93 2.60
CA VAL A 86 7.88 -7.59 3.34
C VAL A 86 8.20 -6.43 4.29
N ILE A 87 7.32 -5.42 4.29
CA ILE A 87 7.42 -4.28 5.19
C ILE A 87 6.22 -4.33 6.12
N GLU A 88 6.47 -4.23 7.41
CA GLU A 88 5.42 -4.18 8.43
C GLU A 88 5.35 -2.77 9.01
N LEU A 89 4.12 -2.24 9.09
CA LEU A 89 3.86 -0.93 9.66
C LEU A 89 2.86 -1.04 10.79
N THR A 90 3.14 -0.34 11.88
CA THR A 90 2.31 -0.37 13.08
C THR A 90 1.35 0.83 13.11
N LYS A 91 0.11 0.58 13.50
CA LYS A 91 -0.90 1.61 13.72
C LYS A 91 -0.33 2.74 14.58
N GLY A 92 -0.64 3.96 14.18
CA GLY A 92 -0.19 5.16 14.90
C GLY A 92 1.11 5.76 14.36
N THR A 93 1.83 5.04 13.50
CA THR A 93 3.05 5.56 12.90
C THR A 93 2.71 6.56 11.80
N THR A 94 3.42 7.68 11.76
CA THR A 94 3.28 8.66 10.68
C THR A 94 4.37 8.41 9.66
N VAL A 95 3.97 8.16 8.42
CA VAL A 95 4.87 7.68 7.38
C VAL A 95 4.72 8.45 6.08
N LYS A 96 5.78 8.40 5.29
CA LYS A 96 5.77 8.77 3.88
C LYS A 96 6.19 7.56 3.08
N TYR A 97 5.48 7.30 2.00
CA TYR A 97 5.82 6.23 1.06
C TYR A 97 6.67 6.79 -0.08
N PHE A 98 7.56 5.96 -0.59
CA PHE A 98 8.35 6.29 -1.78
C PHE A 98 8.65 5.01 -2.56
N GLY A 99 9.00 5.15 -3.82
CA GLY A 99 9.31 3.98 -4.62
C GLY A 99 9.72 4.34 -6.03
N SER A 100 10.35 3.39 -6.68
CA SER A 100 10.77 3.50 -8.07
C SER A 100 10.32 2.26 -8.83
N LYS A 101 9.47 2.44 -9.83
CA LYS A 101 8.90 1.36 -10.65
C LYS A 101 8.32 0.25 -9.78
N ALA A 102 7.71 0.63 -8.65
CA ALA A 102 7.27 -0.31 -7.63
C ALA A 102 5.86 -0.81 -7.89
N LYS A 103 5.67 -2.10 -7.67
CA LYS A 103 4.35 -2.71 -7.53
C LYS A 103 4.33 -3.47 -6.23
N LEU A 104 3.23 -3.40 -5.52
CA LEU A 104 3.10 -3.99 -4.21
C LEU A 104 1.71 -4.55 -3.98
N PHE A 105 1.62 -5.45 -3.01
CA PHE A 105 0.36 -5.93 -2.46
C PHE A 105 0.35 -5.58 -0.99
N PHE A 106 -0.75 -5.04 -0.49
CA PHE A 106 -0.85 -4.66 0.92
C PHE A 106 -2.09 -5.24 1.57
N VAL A 107 -1.98 -5.47 2.88
CA VAL A 107 -3.09 -5.91 3.73
C VAL A 107 -3.12 -5.00 4.93
N THR A 108 -4.32 -4.55 5.30
CA THR A 108 -4.53 -3.75 6.50
C THR A 108 -5.53 -4.46 7.41
N ASN A 109 -5.61 -4.05 8.62
CA ASN A 109 -6.66 -4.52 9.51
C ASN A 109 -7.55 -3.34 9.96
#